data_7ddc6760a5b1c18f66dccc1edde42646
#
_entry.id   7ddc6760a5b1c18f66dccc1edde42646
#
_cell.length_a   1.000
_cell.length_b   1.000
_cell.length_c   1.000
_cell.angle_alpha   90.00
_cell.angle_beta   90.00
_cell.angle_gamma   90.00
#
_symmetry.space_group_name_H-M   'P 1'
#
loop_
_entity.id
_entity.type
_entity.pdbx_description
1 polymer ?
#
loop_
_entity_poly.entity_id
_entity_poly.type
_entity_poly.pdbx_seq_one_letter_code
_entity_poly.pdbx_strand_id
1 'polypeptide(L)'
;MARKEASMRCCMFTQQPEAQNFMGWTDEELKALEAVKAGDVAPLMNVIGARLYAANIFFTEMHGIVHDKDTVKEWDEVANDYRLTKKAVHFHVVVKFAGSKDGLQPSTLTNVAKALGVEPQYIEKAKRGAKAYENMLAYLVHIKYEDKFQYSPDAVVSTGVSDKDGKPLWRPYKEIYAEERETWLKGRGAVKAKFAAENIDMLEEMILTGQVTKAQVVLTDGLYEIYSRNCRRCEDAFRVYGERRAYKTLQALQNGEFKLCVFYIMGDPGAGKTRLAKRFVQALIDGSEQWTGEKWRVCQTAASNPMDEYNGEEVLFMDDVRGSALSASDWLKLLDPYNSSPASARYHNKVPACRAIVITSTKEPVEFFYYCKQMGGGDRSEALDQFMRRIQMLTHVIKADDFNDARVQLAEGKRGEKYIAEVPNSAIGAYGHNAEVELSYSFDYGTEDYSCDEAVARMVDVVASNNKLLGNGTD
;
A
#
# COMPACT_ATOMS: atom_id res chain seq x y z
N MET A 1 -40.76 30.91 -18.70
CA MET A 1 -40.06 30.36 -19.91
C MET A 1 -39.27 29.15 -19.47
N ALA A 2 -39.51 27.98 -20.04
CA ALA A 2 -38.70 26.80 -19.76
C ALA A 2 -37.24 27.05 -20.21
N ARG A 3 -36.28 26.76 -19.34
CA ARG A 3 -34.85 26.95 -19.62
C ARG A 3 -34.46 26.06 -20.79
N LYS A 4 -33.98 26.65 -21.90
CA LYS A 4 -33.55 25.90 -23.10
C LYS A 4 -32.46 24.92 -22.72
N GLU A 5 -32.63 23.65 -23.04
CA GLU A 5 -31.63 22.61 -22.76
C GLU A 5 -30.33 22.86 -23.54
N ALA A 6 -29.19 22.75 -22.85
CA ALA A 6 -27.90 23.04 -23.45
C ALA A 6 -27.42 21.86 -24.32
N SER A 7 -26.84 22.15 -25.48
CA SER A 7 -26.19 21.16 -26.35
C SER A 7 -24.93 20.59 -25.66
N MET A 8 -24.71 19.30 -25.81
CA MET A 8 -23.53 18.59 -25.36
C MET A 8 -22.42 18.69 -26.43
N ARG A 9 -21.16 18.82 -25.98
CA ARG A 9 -19.99 18.69 -26.86
C ARG A 9 -19.63 17.23 -27.09
N CYS A 10 -19.83 16.41 -26.08
CA CYS A 10 -19.64 14.96 -26.12
C CYS A 10 -20.51 14.31 -25.04
N CYS A 11 -20.73 13.02 -25.21
CA CYS A 11 -21.40 12.18 -24.24
C CYS A 11 -20.82 10.76 -24.26
N MET A 12 -21.09 9.99 -23.23
CA MET A 12 -20.85 8.55 -23.21
C MET A 12 -22.20 7.85 -23.10
N PHE A 13 -22.47 6.97 -24.04
CA PHE A 13 -23.64 6.11 -24.05
C PHE A 13 -23.26 4.75 -23.47
N THR A 14 -23.96 4.32 -22.43
CA THR A 14 -23.72 3.07 -21.73
C THR A 14 -25.02 2.31 -21.57
N GLN A 15 -25.06 1.05 -22.03
CA GLN A 15 -26.23 0.20 -21.89
C GLN A 15 -25.86 -1.29 -21.99
N GLN A 16 -26.73 -2.15 -21.45
CA GLN A 16 -26.72 -3.59 -21.73
C GLN A 16 -27.33 -3.85 -23.11
N PRO A 17 -26.80 -4.83 -23.88
CA PRO A 17 -27.25 -5.12 -25.22
C PRO A 17 -28.52 -5.97 -25.25
N GLU A 18 -29.57 -5.55 -24.53
CA GLU A 18 -30.86 -6.21 -24.42
C GLU A 18 -31.90 -5.44 -25.24
N ALA A 19 -32.61 -6.11 -26.16
CA ALA A 19 -33.53 -5.48 -27.11
C ALA A 19 -34.59 -4.58 -26.43
N GLN A 20 -35.04 -4.93 -25.27
CA GLN A 20 -36.02 -4.13 -24.49
C GLN A 20 -35.53 -2.74 -24.09
N ASN A 21 -34.23 -2.52 -24.12
CA ASN A 21 -33.63 -1.22 -23.77
C ASN A 21 -33.63 -0.23 -24.94
N PHE A 22 -34.05 -0.65 -26.14
CA PHE A 22 -33.93 0.12 -27.39
C PHE A 22 -35.29 0.29 -28.04
N MET A 23 -35.95 1.43 -27.80
CA MET A 23 -37.27 1.71 -28.30
C MET A 23 -37.23 2.10 -29.81
N GLY A 24 -38.09 1.48 -30.59
CA GLY A 24 -38.24 1.81 -32.00
C GLY A 24 -37.03 1.39 -32.87
N TRP A 25 -36.25 0.41 -32.43
CA TRP A 25 -35.24 -0.23 -33.26
C TRP A 25 -35.88 -1.31 -34.13
N THR A 26 -35.45 -1.40 -35.38
CA THR A 26 -35.86 -2.44 -36.30
C THR A 26 -35.15 -3.76 -36.00
N ASP A 27 -35.69 -4.90 -36.48
CA ASP A 27 -35.05 -6.20 -36.32
C ASP A 27 -33.62 -6.23 -36.87
N GLU A 28 -33.34 -5.49 -37.93
CA GLU A 28 -32.00 -5.39 -38.53
C GLU A 28 -31.04 -4.61 -37.61
N GLU A 29 -31.50 -3.52 -37.01
CA GLU A 29 -30.69 -2.76 -36.04
C GLU A 29 -30.44 -3.56 -34.75
N LEU A 30 -31.42 -4.36 -34.32
CA LEU A 30 -31.27 -5.22 -33.12
C LEU A 30 -30.22 -6.32 -33.30
N LYS A 31 -29.92 -6.75 -34.55
CA LYS A 31 -28.80 -7.69 -34.82
C LYS A 31 -27.45 -7.15 -34.34
N ALA A 32 -27.26 -5.83 -34.32
CA ALA A 32 -26.05 -5.23 -33.80
C ALA A 32 -25.82 -5.50 -32.29
N LEU A 33 -26.91 -5.73 -31.55
CA LEU A 33 -26.81 -6.08 -30.12
C LEU A 33 -26.26 -7.49 -29.89
N GLU A 34 -26.57 -8.43 -30.81
CA GLU A 34 -25.99 -9.78 -30.76
C GLU A 34 -24.47 -9.77 -31.04
N ALA A 35 -24.01 -8.88 -31.91
CA ALA A 35 -22.59 -8.66 -32.14
C ALA A 35 -21.91 -8.13 -30.86
N VAL A 36 -22.54 -7.19 -30.14
CA VAL A 36 -22.03 -6.70 -28.84
C VAL A 36 -21.93 -7.82 -27.79
N LYS A 37 -22.91 -8.71 -27.71
CA LYS A 37 -22.85 -9.89 -26.83
C LYS A 37 -21.69 -10.82 -27.17
N ALA A 38 -21.32 -10.86 -28.48
CA ALA A 38 -20.15 -11.59 -28.95
C ALA A 38 -18.82 -10.82 -28.82
N GLY A 39 -18.82 -9.59 -28.30
CA GLY A 39 -17.64 -8.76 -28.04
C GLY A 39 -17.31 -7.75 -29.16
N ASP A 40 -18.15 -7.61 -30.18
CA ASP A 40 -17.94 -6.67 -31.30
C ASP A 40 -18.91 -5.47 -31.19
N VAL A 41 -18.37 -4.28 -30.94
CA VAL A 41 -19.14 -3.04 -30.82
C VAL A 41 -19.31 -2.30 -32.18
N ALA A 42 -18.57 -2.67 -33.22
CA ALA A 42 -18.56 -1.93 -34.49
C ALA A 42 -19.93 -1.86 -35.18
N PRO A 43 -20.73 -2.94 -35.28
CA PRO A 43 -22.06 -2.87 -35.84
C PRO A 43 -23.00 -1.93 -35.08
N LEU A 44 -22.90 -1.92 -33.77
CA LEU A 44 -23.67 -1.01 -32.93
C LEU A 44 -23.29 0.46 -33.16
N MET A 45 -22.02 0.77 -33.31
CA MET A 45 -21.55 2.13 -33.60
C MET A 45 -22.08 2.61 -34.96
N ASN A 46 -22.19 1.73 -35.95
CA ASN A 46 -22.77 2.05 -37.24
C ASN A 46 -24.27 2.40 -37.11
N VAL A 47 -25.04 1.62 -36.31
CA VAL A 47 -26.45 1.92 -36.03
C VAL A 47 -26.60 3.25 -35.31
N ILE A 48 -25.80 3.50 -34.26
CA ILE A 48 -25.79 4.77 -33.55
C ILE A 48 -25.52 5.93 -34.49
N GLY A 49 -24.52 5.83 -35.36
CA GLY A 49 -24.17 6.85 -36.32
C GLY A 49 -25.31 7.12 -37.31
N ALA A 50 -25.93 6.08 -37.87
CA ALA A 50 -27.07 6.20 -38.79
C ALA A 50 -28.29 6.87 -38.13
N ARG A 51 -28.63 6.51 -36.89
CA ARG A 51 -29.73 7.12 -36.16
C ARG A 51 -29.50 8.58 -35.79
N LEU A 52 -28.29 8.94 -35.37
CA LEU A 52 -27.94 10.33 -35.14
C LEU A 52 -28.00 11.15 -36.42
N TYR A 53 -27.50 10.62 -37.51
CA TYR A 53 -27.57 11.26 -38.82
C TYR A 53 -29.02 11.47 -39.32
N ALA A 54 -29.87 10.45 -39.19
CA ALA A 54 -31.28 10.53 -39.51
C ALA A 54 -32.04 11.58 -38.69
N ALA A 55 -31.60 11.82 -37.46
CA ALA A 55 -32.13 12.86 -36.57
C ALA A 55 -31.48 14.24 -36.78
N ASN A 56 -30.67 14.45 -37.80
CA ASN A 56 -29.89 15.68 -38.06
C ASN A 56 -28.98 16.07 -36.88
N ILE A 57 -28.47 15.11 -36.13
CA ILE A 57 -27.48 15.31 -35.04
C ILE A 57 -26.13 14.82 -35.56
N PHE A 58 -25.21 15.75 -35.78
CA PHE A 58 -23.93 15.40 -36.37
C PHE A 58 -22.85 15.19 -35.34
N PHE A 59 -22.04 14.15 -35.50
CA PHE A 59 -20.87 13.84 -34.71
C PHE A 59 -19.60 13.90 -35.55
N THR A 60 -18.46 14.09 -34.90
CA THR A 60 -17.14 14.11 -35.55
C THR A 60 -16.42 12.78 -35.40
N GLU A 61 -16.50 12.19 -34.22
CA GLU A 61 -15.83 10.93 -33.90
C GLU A 61 -16.59 10.15 -32.84
N MET A 62 -16.44 8.82 -32.88
CA MET A 62 -16.93 7.90 -31.84
C MET A 62 -15.86 6.87 -31.50
N HIS A 63 -15.85 6.47 -30.24
CA HIS A 63 -15.01 5.39 -29.72
C HIS A 63 -15.86 4.48 -28.86
N GLY A 64 -15.84 3.17 -29.16
CA GLY A 64 -16.69 2.21 -28.47
C GLY A 64 -15.93 0.97 -28.01
N ILE A 65 -16.41 0.36 -26.93
CA ILE A 65 -15.86 -0.88 -26.37
C ILE A 65 -16.97 -1.70 -25.70
N VAL A 66 -16.78 -3.01 -25.68
CA VAL A 66 -17.60 -3.93 -24.87
C VAL A 66 -16.88 -4.25 -23.57
N HIS A 67 -17.59 -4.09 -22.45
CA HIS A 67 -17.12 -4.50 -21.12
C HIS A 67 -17.78 -5.84 -20.73
N ASP A 68 -17.01 -6.89 -20.80
CA ASP A 68 -17.43 -8.27 -20.53
C ASP A 68 -16.74 -8.90 -19.30
N LYS A 69 -15.79 -8.19 -18.69
CA LYS A 69 -14.96 -8.67 -17.58
C LYS A 69 -15.09 -7.82 -16.32
N ASP A 70 -16.01 -6.89 -16.30
CA ASP A 70 -16.26 -6.07 -15.11
C ASP A 70 -16.86 -6.91 -13.99
N THR A 71 -16.51 -6.55 -12.76
CA THR A 71 -17.05 -7.16 -11.55
C THR A 71 -17.74 -6.12 -10.68
N VAL A 72 -18.69 -6.57 -9.87
CA VAL A 72 -19.37 -5.77 -8.84
C VAL A 72 -19.29 -6.51 -7.52
N LYS A 73 -19.14 -5.77 -6.43
CA LYS A 73 -19.22 -6.32 -5.07
C LYS A 73 -20.70 -6.46 -4.71
N GLU A 74 -21.16 -7.67 -4.48
CA GLU A 74 -22.50 -7.97 -3.99
C GLU A 74 -22.39 -8.60 -2.61
N TRP A 75 -23.31 -8.22 -1.72
CA TRP A 75 -23.38 -8.80 -0.40
C TRP A 75 -23.91 -10.23 -0.47
N ASP A 76 -23.16 -11.19 0.04
CA ASP A 76 -23.58 -12.60 0.17
C ASP A 76 -24.05 -12.82 1.61
N GLU A 77 -25.36 -12.98 1.78
CA GLU A 77 -25.98 -13.18 3.10
C GLU A 77 -25.55 -14.49 3.77
N VAL A 78 -25.18 -15.51 2.97
CA VAL A 78 -24.77 -16.84 3.50
C VAL A 78 -23.33 -16.76 4.01
N ALA A 79 -22.44 -16.10 3.26
CA ALA A 79 -21.05 -15.91 3.65
C ALA A 79 -20.87 -14.76 4.66
N ASN A 80 -21.88 -13.90 4.84
CA ASN A 80 -21.83 -12.66 5.61
C ASN A 80 -20.62 -11.78 5.23
N ASP A 81 -20.36 -11.69 3.91
CA ASP A 81 -19.24 -10.96 3.33
C ASP A 81 -19.57 -10.51 1.89
N TYR A 82 -18.75 -9.59 1.35
CA TYR A 82 -18.88 -9.16 -0.03
C TYR A 82 -18.26 -10.15 -0.99
N ARG A 83 -19.05 -10.60 -1.97
CA ARG A 83 -18.60 -11.44 -3.06
C ARG A 83 -18.42 -10.62 -4.34
N LEU A 84 -17.34 -10.88 -5.09
CA LEU A 84 -17.17 -10.32 -6.43
C LEU A 84 -17.97 -11.17 -7.43
N THR A 85 -19.01 -10.56 -8.00
CA THR A 85 -19.83 -11.15 -9.06
C THR A 85 -19.49 -10.52 -10.41
N LYS A 86 -19.59 -11.30 -11.48
CA LYS A 86 -19.39 -10.78 -12.83
C LYS A 86 -20.57 -9.89 -13.20
N LYS A 87 -20.29 -8.65 -13.63
CA LYS A 87 -21.30 -7.73 -14.14
C LYS A 87 -21.81 -8.20 -15.51
N ALA A 88 -23.07 -7.96 -15.79
CA ALA A 88 -23.63 -8.24 -17.12
C ALA A 88 -22.87 -7.49 -18.21
N VAL A 89 -22.74 -8.12 -19.38
CA VAL A 89 -22.10 -7.51 -20.55
C VAL A 89 -22.78 -6.18 -20.87
N HIS A 90 -21.99 -5.14 -21.04
CA HIS A 90 -22.46 -3.80 -21.40
C HIS A 90 -21.43 -3.12 -22.30
N PHE A 91 -21.86 -2.12 -23.01
CA PHE A 91 -20.98 -1.35 -23.87
C PHE A 91 -20.88 0.09 -23.42
N HIS A 92 -19.78 0.72 -23.80
CA HIS A 92 -19.56 2.16 -23.70
C HIS A 92 -19.22 2.71 -25.08
N VAL A 93 -19.96 3.75 -25.52
CA VAL A 93 -19.67 4.48 -26.75
C VAL A 93 -19.55 5.96 -26.42
N VAL A 94 -18.36 6.51 -26.58
CA VAL A 94 -18.11 7.96 -26.45
C VAL A 94 -18.34 8.62 -27.79
N VAL A 95 -19.21 9.62 -27.84
CA VAL A 95 -19.57 10.38 -29.04
C VAL A 95 -19.16 11.82 -28.86
N LYS A 96 -18.44 12.38 -29.83
CA LYS A 96 -18.10 13.81 -29.88
C LYS A 96 -18.92 14.46 -31.02
N PHE A 97 -19.70 15.46 -30.64
CA PHE A 97 -20.61 16.13 -31.54
C PHE A 97 -19.93 17.24 -32.32
N ALA A 98 -20.35 17.45 -33.58
CA ALA A 98 -20.04 18.64 -34.34
C ALA A 98 -20.74 19.86 -33.69
N GLY A 99 -20.09 21.01 -33.67
CA GLY A 99 -20.72 22.22 -33.15
C GLY A 99 -22.02 22.58 -33.89
N SER A 100 -22.94 23.24 -33.20
CA SER A 100 -24.20 23.72 -33.79
C SER A 100 -23.93 24.61 -34.99
N LYS A 101 -24.50 24.23 -36.14
CA LYS A 101 -24.56 25.04 -37.36
C LYS A 101 -26.02 25.19 -37.76
N ASP A 102 -26.33 26.20 -38.54
CA ASP A 102 -27.69 26.44 -39.03
C ASP A 102 -28.22 25.19 -39.78
N GLY A 103 -29.44 24.81 -39.47
CA GLY A 103 -30.10 23.65 -40.05
C GLY A 103 -29.89 22.31 -39.32
N LEU A 104 -29.00 22.27 -38.32
CA LEU A 104 -28.76 21.06 -37.50
C LEU A 104 -29.58 21.06 -36.23
N GLN A 105 -30.01 19.86 -35.82
CA GLN A 105 -30.61 19.68 -34.51
C GLN A 105 -29.53 19.80 -33.41
N PRO A 106 -29.83 20.50 -32.29
CA PRO A 106 -28.88 20.59 -31.19
C PRO A 106 -28.70 19.25 -30.51
N SER A 107 -27.46 18.88 -30.20
CA SER A 107 -27.10 17.65 -29.49
C SER A 107 -27.45 17.74 -27.97
N THR A 108 -28.73 18.05 -27.67
CA THR A 108 -29.21 18.00 -26.27
C THR A 108 -29.41 16.57 -25.83
N LEU A 109 -29.42 16.33 -24.50
CA LEU A 109 -29.66 14.99 -23.96
C LEU A 109 -30.98 14.40 -24.47
N THR A 110 -32.04 15.21 -24.46
CA THR A 110 -33.38 14.80 -24.94
C THR A 110 -33.36 14.40 -26.41
N ASN A 111 -32.72 15.19 -27.29
CA ASN A 111 -32.66 14.90 -28.71
C ASN A 111 -31.82 13.66 -29.01
N VAL A 112 -30.69 13.50 -28.35
CA VAL A 112 -29.80 12.32 -28.49
C VAL A 112 -30.50 11.05 -28.01
N ALA A 113 -31.10 11.08 -26.83
CA ALA A 113 -31.84 9.94 -26.29
C ALA A 113 -33.00 9.51 -27.19
N LYS A 114 -33.76 10.49 -27.69
CA LYS A 114 -34.85 10.23 -28.69
C LYS A 114 -34.33 9.63 -29.98
N ALA A 115 -33.23 10.15 -30.52
CA ALA A 115 -32.61 9.62 -31.75
C ALA A 115 -32.16 8.18 -31.59
N LEU A 116 -31.54 7.86 -30.42
CA LEU A 116 -31.04 6.53 -30.12
C LEU A 116 -32.15 5.56 -29.67
N GLY A 117 -33.37 6.06 -29.33
CA GLY A 117 -34.43 5.23 -28.79
C GLY A 117 -34.14 4.66 -27.43
N VAL A 118 -33.52 5.45 -26.53
CA VAL A 118 -33.10 5.02 -25.18
C VAL A 118 -33.54 6.03 -24.12
N GLU A 119 -33.61 5.59 -22.88
CA GLU A 119 -33.87 6.49 -21.76
C GLU A 119 -32.67 7.43 -21.52
N PRO A 120 -32.91 8.73 -21.22
CA PRO A 120 -31.85 9.72 -21.06
C PRO A 120 -30.81 9.39 -19.99
N GLN A 121 -31.16 8.59 -18.98
CA GLN A 121 -30.25 8.18 -17.90
C GLN A 121 -29.06 7.34 -18.37
N TYR A 122 -29.15 6.69 -19.52
CA TYR A 122 -28.08 5.89 -20.11
C TYR A 122 -27.06 6.70 -20.94
N ILE A 123 -27.30 8.02 -21.02
CA ILE A 123 -26.41 8.96 -21.71
C ILE A 123 -25.76 9.88 -20.68
N GLU A 124 -24.50 9.62 -20.37
CA GLU A 124 -23.71 10.46 -19.47
C GLU A 124 -23.22 11.71 -20.21
N LYS A 125 -23.60 12.89 -19.71
CA LYS A 125 -23.09 14.16 -20.19
C LYS A 125 -21.65 14.37 -19.72
N ALA A 126 -20.79 14.92 -20.58
CA ALA A 126 -19.49 15.37 -20.15
C ALA A 126 -19.59 16.41 -19.02
N LYS A 127 -18.88 16.18 -17.91
CA LYS A 127 -18.77 17.16 -16.81
C LYS A 127 -18.11 18.42 -17.32
N ARG A 128 -18.41 19.59 -16.72
CA ARG A 128 -17.78 20.86 -17.12
C ARG A 128 -16.25 20.76 -16.89
N GLY A 129 -15.48 21.16 -17.89
CA GLY A 129 -14.02 21.20 -17.83
C GLY A 129 -13.34 20.88 -19.17
N ALA A 130 -12.13 21.39 -19.36
CA ALA A 130 -11.39 21.23 -20.61
C ALA A 130 -11.05 19.76 -20.91
N LYS A 131 -10.86 18.93 -19.89
CA LYS A 131 -10.48 17.50 -20.01
C LYS A 131 -11.67 16.52 -19.91
N ALA A 132 -12.90 17.01 -20.11
CA ALA A 132 -14.07 16.16 -19.91
C ALA A 132 -14.16 15.03 -20.94
N TYR A 133 -13.80 15.30 -22.18
CA TYR A 133 -13.76 14.32 -23.26
C TYR A 133 -12.67 13.27 -23.04
N GLU A 134 -11.46 13.70 -22.73
CA GLU A 134 -10.32 12.83 -22.43
C GLU A 134 -10.60 11.92 -21.23
N ASN A 135 -11.34 12.39 -20.23
CA ASN A 135 -11.75 11.56 -19.11
C ASN A 135 -12.72 10.44 -19.52
N MET A 136 -13.62 10.70 -20.47
CA MET A 136 -14.50 9.66 -21.03
C MET A 136 -13.69 8.63 -21.82
N LEU A 137 -12.73 9.08 -22.63
CA LEU A 137 -11.83 8.18 -23.36
C LEU A 137 -11.00 7.31 -22.42
N ALA A 138 -10.43 7.90 -21.37
CA ALA A 138 -9.67 7.15 -20.36
C ALA A 138 -10.52 6.10 -19.62
N TYR A 139 -11.85 6.31 -19.53
CA TYR A 139 -12.76 5.36 -18.91
C TYR A 139 -13.00 4.11 -19.74
N LEU A 140 -12.93 4.20 -21.07
CA LEU A 140 -13.16 3.05 -21.96
C LEU A 140 -12.28 1.83 -21.62
N VAL A 141 -11.05 2.07 -21.22
CA VAL A 141 -10.11 1.00 -20.82
C VAL A 141 -9.84 0.97 -19.30
N HIS A 142 -10.57 1.73 -18.51
CA HIS A 142 -10.44 1.87 -17.07
C HIS A 142 -9.04 2.30 -16.58
N ILE A 143 -8.22 2.93 -17.42
CA ILE A 143 -6.82 3.23 -17.10
C ILE A 143 -6.63 4.02 -15.79
N LYS A 144 -7.64 4.80 -15.37
CA LYS A 144 -7.61 5.58 -14.11
C LYS A 144 -8.15 4.80 -12.90
N TYR A 145 -8.73 3.61 -13.08
CA TYR A 145 -9.42 2.83 -12.07
C TYR A 145 -8.73 1.49 -11.87
N GLU A 146 -7.79 1.43 -10.93
CA GLU A 146 -6.97 0.24 -10.67
C GLU A 146 -7.76 -0.95 -10.12
N ASP A 147 -8.89 -0.67 -9.48
CA ASP A 147 -9.84 -1.63 -8.93
C ASP A 147 -10.72 -2.31 -9.97
N LYS A 148 -10.71 -1.80 -11.23
CA LYS A 148 -11.47 -2.36 -12.34
C LYS A 148 -10.59 -3.16 -13.29
N PHE A 149 -11.22 -4.09 -14.01
CA PHE A 149 -10.53 -4.81 -15.10
C PHE A 149 -9.98 -3.81 -16.13
N GLN A 150 -8.68 -3.94 -16.46
CA GLN A 150 -8.02 -3.06 -17.43
C GLN A 150 -8.17 -3.65 -18.84
N TYR A 151 -8.96 -2.99 -19.67
CA TYR A 151 -9.15 -3.42 -21.05
C TYR A 151 -7.98 -2.98 -21.94
N SER A 152 -7.70 -3.77 -22.99
CA SER A 152 -6.69 -3.40 -23.98
C SER A 152 -7.16 -2.20 -24.82
N PRO A 153 -6.31 -1.21 -25.11
CA PRO A 153 -6.63 -0.14 -26.05
C PRO A 153 -6.93 -0.66 -27.47
N ASP A 154 -6.48 -1.87 -27.82
CA ASP A 154 -6.78 -2.52 -29.10
C ASP A 154 -8.24 -3.00 -29.19
N ALA A 155 -8.94 -3.16 -28.06
CA ALA A 155 -10.35 -3.53 -28.02
C ALA A 155 -11.30 -2.35 -28.30
N VAL A 156 -10.78 -1.12 -28.34
CA VAL A 156 -11.60 0.07 -28.61
C VAL A 156 -11.71 0.28 -30.12
N VAL A 157 -12.92 0.23 -30.62
CA VAL A 157 -13.24 0.54 -32.00
C VAL A 157 -13.41 2.06 -32.16
N SER A 158 -12.89 2.62 -33.23
CA SER A 158 -12.95 4.05 -33.55
C SER A 158 -13.57 4.28 -34.90
N THR A 159 -14.43 5.29 -35.03
CA THR A 159 -15.02 5.73 -36.29
C THR A 159 -15.35 7.22 -36.23
N GLY A 160 -15.62 7.83 -37.38
CA GLY A 160 -16.00 9.24 -37.46
C GLY A 160 -16.17 9.69 -38.87
N VAL A 161 -16.26 11.00 -39.07
CA VAL A 161 -16.44 11.61 -40.39
C VAL A 161 -15.11 11.94 -41.05
N SER A 162 -15.13 12.02 -42.40
CA SER A 162 -14.00 12.48 -43.19
C SER A 162 -14.27 13.89 -43.75
N ASP A 163 -13.22 14.58 -44.11
CA ASP A 163 -13.29 15.85 -44.81
C ASP A 163 -13.72 15.66 -46.30
N LYS A 164 -13.73 16.78 -47.06
CA LYS A 164 -14.12 16.78 -48.48
C LYS A 164 -13.22 15.93 -49.36
N ASP A 165 -11.98 15.73 -48.93
CA ASP A 165 -10.94 14.99 -49.64
C ASP A 165 -10.86 13.51 -49.15
N GLY A 166 -11.79 13.09 -48.29
CA GLY A 166 -11.86 11.74 -47.73
C GLY A 166 -10.89 11.48 -46.58
N LYS A 167 -10.20 12.51 -46.09
CA LYS A 167 -9.28 12.36 -44.93
C LYS A 167 -10.08 12.28 -43.65
N PRO A 168 -9.83 11.28 -42.79
CA PRO A 168 -10.48 11.18 -41.49
C PRO A 168 -10.26 12.43 -40.62
N LEU A 169 -11.34 12.97 -40.06
CA LEU A 169 -11.31 14.05 -39.05
C LEU A 169 -11.26 13.49 -37.60
N TRP A 170 -11.10 12.21 -37.49
CA TRP A 170 -11.01 11.46 -36.24
C TRP A 170 -9.69 10.70 -36.19
N ARG A 171 -9.31 10.30 -34.97
CA ARG A 171 -8.07 9.56 -34.72
C ARG A 171 -8.38 8.19 -34.15
N PRO A 172 -7.62 7.13 -34.50
CA PRO A 172 -7.72 5.83 -33.84
C PRO A 172 -7.47 5.97 -32.35
N TYR A 173 -8.28 5.33 -31.54
CA TYR A 173 -8.13 5.38 -30.06
C TYR A 173 -6.73 4.98 -29.60
N LYS A 174 -6.12 4.01 -30.24
CA LYS A 174 -4.76 3.54 -29.91
C LYS A 174 -3.72 4.65 -29.99
N GLU A 175 -3.82 5.55 -30.96
CA GLU A 175 -2.93 6.71 -31.08
C GLU A 175 -3.17 7.71 -29.95
N ILE A 176 -4.44 8.00 -29.65
CA ILE A 176 -4.81 8.87 -28.54
C ILE A 176 -4.32 8.29 -27.21
N TYR A 177 -4.50 6.99 -27.03
CA TYR A 177 -4.04 6.27 -25.84
C TYR A 177 -2.50 6.35 -25.67
N ALA A 178 -1.75 6.15 -26.74
CA ALA A 178 -0.29 6.21 -26.70
C ALA A 178 0.22 7.59 -26.28
N GLU A 179 -0.41 8.66 -26.76
CA GLU A 179 -0.06 10.04 -26.39
C GLU A 179 -0.48 10.41 -24.97
N GLU A 180 -1.70 10.06 -24.57
CA GLU A 180 -2.30 10.52 -23.31
C GLU A 180 -2.07 9.55 -22.12
N ARG A 181 -1.55 8.36 -22.36
CA ARG A 181 -1.40 7.30 -21.36
C ARG A 181 -0.74 7.77 -20.08
N GLU A 182 0.41 8.44 -20.21
CA GLU A 182 1.16 8.93 -19.03
C GLU A 182 0.39 10.01 -18.26
N THR A 183 -0.32 10.88 -18.96
CA THR A 183 -1.19 11.90 -18.37
C THR A 183 -2.35 11.26 -17.61
N TRP A 184 -2.97 10.21 -18.20
CA TRP A 184 -4.08 9.49 -17.56
C TRP A 184 -3.62 8.68 -16.34
N LEU A 185 -2.45 8.06 -16.39
CA LEU A 185 -1.86 7.34 -15.24
C LEU A 185 -1.56 8.28 -14.07
N LYS A 186 -1.02 9.47 -14.33
CA LYS A 186 -0.84 10.50 -13.30
C LYS A 186 -2.17 10.91 -12.64
N GLY A 187 -3.27 10.79 -13.36
CA GLY A 187 -4.61 11.06 -12.84
C GLY A 187 -5.17 10.01 -11.89
N ARG A 188 -4.56 8.83 -11.73
CA ARG A 188 -5.04 7.77 -10.82
C ARG A 188 -5.14 8.23 -9.36
N GLY A 189 -4.10 8.89 -8.87
CA GLY A 189 -4.10 9.47 -7.53
C GLY A 189 -5.21 10.51 -7.33
N ALA A 190 -5.43 11.37 -8.32
CA ALA A 190 -6.50 12.37 -8.27
C ALA A 190 -7.91 11.76 -8.30
N VAL A 191 -8.12 10.63 -8.98
CA VAL A 191 -9.40 9.91 -8.97
C VAL A 191 -9.65 9.28 -7.61
N LYS A 192 -8.67 8.58 -7.04
CA LYS A 192 -8.74 8.03 -5.67
C LYS A 192 -8.99 9.14 -4.65
N ALA A 193 -8.25 10.25 -4.76
CA ALA A 193 -8.40 11.41 -3.89
C ALA A 193 -9.78 12.07 -4.01
N LYS A 194 -10.36 12.16 -5.22
CA LYS A 194 -11.68 12.74 -5.41
C LYS A 194 -12.81 11.86 -4.86
N PHE A 195 -12.70 10.53 -5.02
CA PHE A 195 -13.61 9.59 -4.38
C PHE A 195 -13.55 9.68 -2.86
N ALA A 196 -12.34 9.78 -2.30
CA ALA A 196 -12.13 9.96 -0.87
C ALA A 196 -12.55 11.37 -0.39
N ALA A 197 -12.43 12.42 -1.25
CA ALA A 197 -12.80 13.80 -0.93
C ALA A 197 -14.32 14.02 -0.81
N GLU A 198 -15.10 13.20 -1.45
CA GLU A 198 -16.57 13.23 -1.32
C GLU A 198 -17.05 12.49 -0.07
N ASN A 199 -16.16 11.72 0.60
CA ASN A 199 -16.60 10.88 1.72
C ASN A 199 -15.46 10.58 2.71
N ILE A 200 -15.45 11.26 3.85
CA ILE A 200 -14.52 10.96 4.96
C ILE A 200 -14.66 9.50 5.43
N ASP A 201 -15.86 8.93 5.34
CA ASP A 201 -16.11 7.54 5.75
C ASP A 201 -15.31 6.57 4.86
N MET A 202 -15.15 6.88 3.58
CA MET A 202 -14.32 6.09 2.66
C MET A 202 -12.82 6.18 2.99
N LEU A 203 -12.30 7.38 3.34
CA LEU A 203 -10.91 7.51 3.78
C LEU A 203 -10.68 6.74 5.08
N GLU A 204 -11.60 6.81 6.02
CA GLU A 204 -11.56 6.06 7.27
C GLU A 204 -11.54 4.55 7.01
N GLU A 205 -12.39 4.05 6.12
CA GLU A 205 -12.40 2.63 5.71
C GLU A 205 -11.06 2.21 5.07
N MET A 206 -10.51 3.04 4.17
CA MET A 206 -9.19 2.78 3.56
C MET A 206 -8.07 2.70 4.61
N ILE A 207 -8.13 3.53 5.66
CA ILE A 207 -7.18 3.51 6.78
C ILE A 207 -7.38 2.23 7.61
N LEU A 208 -8.62 1.92 8.03
CA LEU A 208 -8.96 0.78 8.87
C LEU A 208 -8.71 -0.58 8.20
N THR A 209 -8.72 -0.61 6.87
CA THR A 209 -8.37 -1.80 6.07
C THR A 209 -6.90 -1.85 5.67
N GLY A 210 -6.11 -0.81 5.95
CA GLY A 210 -4.69 -0.74 5.63
C GLY A 210 -4.37 -0.50 4.16
N GLN A 211 -5.34 -0.05 3.36
CA GLN A 211 -5.16 0.27 1.94
C GLN A 211 -4.28 1.51 1.74
N VAL A 212 -4.21 2.39 2.73
CA VAL A 212 -3.39 3.60 2.69
C VAL A 212 -2.58 3.75 3.97
N THR A 213 -1.35 4.22 3.81
CA THR A 213 -0.48 4.63 4.93
C THR A 213 -0.64 6.12 5.24
N LYS A 214 -0.25 6.54 6.44
CA LYS A 214 -0.26 7.96 6.81
C LYS A 214 0.57 8.82 5.85
N ALA A 215 1.75 8.33 5.42
CA ALA A 215 2.57 9.01 4.44
C ALA A 215 1.86 9.20 3.10
N GLN A 216 1.17 8.18 2.59
CA GLN A 216 0.38 8.29 1.36
C GLN A 216 -0.76 9.29 1.50
N VAL A 217 -1.45 9.30 2.65
CA VAL A 217 -2.52 10.27 2.92
C VAL A 217 -1.98 11.71 2.93
N VAL A 218 -0.84 11.93 3.59
CA VAL A 218 -0.24 13.28 3.72
C VAL A 218 0.37 13.77 2.41
N LEU A 219 0.95 12.87 1.60
CA LEU A 219 1.64 13.22 0.34
C LEU A 219 0.70 13.27 -0.88
N THR A 220 -0.56 12.88 -0.75
CA THR A 220 -1.54 12.92 -1.85
C THR A 220 -2.49 14.08 -1.62
N ASP A 221 -2.41 15.14 -2.43
CA ASP A 221 -3.12 16.42 -2.23
C ASP A 221 -4.59 16.27 -1.85
N GLY A 222 -5.36 15.44 -2.59
CA GLY A 222 -6.78 15.26 -2.30
C GLY A 222 -7.05 14.49 -1.00
N LEU A 223 -6.22 13.53 -0.63
CA LEU A 223 -6.33 12.82 0.66
C LEU A 223 -5.91 13.73 1.81
N TYR A 224 -4.88 14.54 1.60
CA TYR A 224 -4.43 15.53 2.59
C TYR A 224 -5.50 16.57 2.90
N GLU A 225 -6.25 17.04 1.89
CA GLU A 225 -7.35 18.00 2.10
C GLU A 225 -8.43 17.43 3.03
N ILE A 226 -8.80 16.14 2.87
CA ILE A 226 -9.76 15.49 3.75
C ILE A 226 -9.16 15.27 5.14
N TYR A 227 -7.93 14.76 5.19
CA TYR A 227 -7.20 14.52 6.42
C TYR A 227 -7.08 15.79 7.24
N SER A 228 -6.67 16.92 6.63
CA SER A 228 -6.47 18.18 7.34
C SER A 228 -7.74 18.72 8.00
N ARG A 229 -8.91 18.51 7.37
CA ARG A 229 -10.21 18.90 7.91
C ARG A 229 -10.76 17.92 8.94
N ASN A 230 -10.29 16.67 8.95
CA ASN A 230 -10.78 15.57 9.78
C ASN A 230 -9.64 14.86 10.52
N CYS A 231 -8.57 15.58 10.85
CA CYS A 231 -7.32 15.03 11.38
C CYS A 231 -7.55 14.06 12.54
N ARG A 232 -8.36 14.46 13.54
CA ARG A 232 -8.62 13.63 14.73
C ARG A 232 -9.26 12.27 14.35
N ARG A 233 -10.24 12.26 13.46
CA ARG A 233 -10.94 11.05 13.04
C ARG A 233 -9.98 10.10 12.29
N CYS A 234 -9.16 10.65 11.40
CA CYS A 234 -8.15 9.87 10.67
C CYS A 234 -7.05 9.33 11.60
N GLU A 235 -6.57 10.14 12.57
CA GLU A 235 -5.59 9.68 13.56
C GLU A 235 -6.14 8.57 14.45
N ASP A 236 -7.41 8.69 14.87
CA ASP A 236 -8.10 7.62 15.61
C ASP A 236 -8.21 6.34 14.77
N ALA A 237 -8.53 6.44 13.47
CA ALA A 237 -8.56 5.30 12.57
C ALA A 237 -7.17 4.64 12.40
N PHE A 238 -6.09 5.42 12.22
CA PHE A 238 -4.73 4.90 12.18
C PHE A 238 -4.35 4.19 13.48
N ARG A 239 -4.71 4.75 14.63
CA ARG A 239 -4.48 4.14 15.95
C ARG A 239 -5.21 2.81 16.09
N VAL A 240 -6.51 2.77 15.77
CA VAL A 240 -7.34 1.55 15.84
C VAL A 240 -6.81 0.47 14.91
N TYR A 241 -6.42 0.84 13.68
CA TYR A 241 -5.78 -0.08 12.75
C TYR A 241 -4.48 -0.66 13.29
N GLY A 242 -3.63 0.19 13.90
CA GLY A 242 -2.39 -0.25 14.55
C GLY A 242 -2.64 -1.19 15.73
N GLU A 243 -3.60 -0.87 16.59
CA GLU A 243 -4.01 -1.75 17.69
C GLU A 243 -4.45 -3.13 17.19
N ARG A 244 -5.28 -3.18 16.15
CA ARG A 244 -5.72 -4.44 15.52
C ARG A 244 -4.53 -5.27 15.03
N ARG A 245 -3.53 -4.65 14.40
CA ARG A 245 -2.31 -5.34 13.95
C ARG A 245 -1.51 -5.88 15.14
N ALA A 246 -1.31 -5.07 16.17
CA ALA A 246 -0.62 -5.51 17.39
C ALA A 246 -1.29 -6.74 18.02
N TYR A 247 -2.63 -6.75 18.10
CA TYR A 247 -3.37 -7.91 18.62
C TYR A 247 -3.24 -9.15 17.74
N LYS A 248 -3.27 -9.02 16.42
CA LYS A 248 -3.02 -10.15 15.49
C LYS A 248 -1.61 -10.72 15.70
N THR A 249 -0.60 -9.85 15.76
CA THR A 249 0.79 -10.27 15.99
C THR A 249 0.95 -10.92 17.36
N LEU A 250 0.32 -10.37 18.41
CA LEU A 250 0.31 -10.96 19.74
C LEU A 250 -0.34 -12.36 19.75
N GLN A 251 -1.48 -12.52 19.06
CA GLN A 251 -2.15 -13.81 18.96
C GLN A 251 -1.27 -14.83 18.23
N ALA A 252 -0.62 -14.46 17.15
CA ALA A 252 0.32 -15.32 16.42
C ALA A 252 1.52 -15.73 17.32
N LEU A 253 2.06 -14.81 18.14
CA LEU A 253 3.11 -15.10 19.11
C LEU A 253 2.62 -16.11 20.17
N GLN A 254 1.43 -15.90 20.74
CA GLN A 254 0.83 -16.78 21.74
C GLN A 254 0.51 -18.18 21.18
N ASN A 255 0.16 -18.27 19.91
CA ASN A 255 -0.04 -19.53 19.20
C ASN A 255 1.28 -20.25 18.88
N GLY A 256 2.43 -19.62 19.12
CA GLY A 256 3.75 -20.17 18.78
C GLY A 256 4.08 -20.17 17.30
N GLU A 257 3.38 -19.36 16.49
CA GLU A 257 3.59 -19.25 15.05
C GLU A 257 4.95 -18.61 14.70
N PHE A 258 5.51 -17.86 15.63
CA PHE A 258 6.84 -17.27 15.52
C PHE A 258 7.47 -17.01 16.89
N LYS A 259 8.77 -16.69 16.91
CA LYS A 259 9.49 -16.16 18.07
C LYS A 259 10.02 -14.79 17.71
N LEU A 260 9.93 -13.85 18.66
CA LEU A 260 10.55 -12.53 18.47
C LEU A 260 12.05 -12.68 18.27
N CYS A 261 12.58 -12.07 17.21
CA CYS A 261 13.99 -12.03 16.90
C CYS A 261 14.58 -10.66 17.29
N VAL A 262 15.61 -10.67 18.12
CA VAL A 262 16.31 -9.46 18.56
C VAL A 262 17.71 -9.42 17.94
N PHE A 263 17.99 -8.36 17.18
CA PHE A 263 19.28 -8.11 16.55
C PHE A 263 19.93 -6.90 17.21
N TYR A 264 21.17 -7.10 17.69
CA TYR A 264 21.95 -6.02 18.26
C TYR A 264 23.15 -5.72 17.37
N ILE A 265 23.19 -4.52 16.79
CA ILE A 265 24.20 -4.10 15.82
C ILE A 265 25.12 -3.07 16.49
N MET A 266 26.36 -3.44 16.70
CA MET A 266 27.35 -2.58 17.32
C MET A 266 28.53 -2.25 16.39
N GLY A 267 29.35 -1.29 16.79
CA GLY A 267 30.55 -0.85 16.10
C GLY A 267 30.89 0.59 16.40
N ASP A 268 32.04 1.05 15.96
CA ASP A 268 32.52 2.40 16.19
C ASP A 268 31.62 3.50 15.60
N PRO A 269 31.72 4.74 16.09
CA PRO A 269 31.10 5.88 15.43
C PRO A 269 31.51 5.97 13.95
N GLY A 270 30.51 6.07 13.05
CA GLY A 270 30.75 6.16 11.62
C GLY A 270 31.07 4.83 10.92
N ALA A 271 30.99 3.67 11.60
CA ALA A 271 31.19 2.35 10.96
C ALA A 271 30.06 1.92 10.03
N GLY A 272 28.93 2.62 9.99
CA GLY A 272 27.82 2.29 9.09
C GLY A 272 26.70 1.44 9.72
N LYS A 273 26.65 1.30 11.06
CA LYS A 273 25.60 0.55 11.79
C LYS A 273 24.17 0.86 11.34
N THR A 274 23.80 2.15 11.35
CA THR A 274 22.46 2.60 10.93
C THR A 274 22.20 2.25 9.46
N ARG A 275 23.20 2.30 8.58
CA ARG A 275 23.05 1.96 7.16
C ARG A 275 22.83 0.46 6.98
N LEU A 276 23.58 -0.38 7.70
CA LEU A 276 23.38 -1.83 7.71
C LEU A 276 21.99 -2.17 8.26
N ALA A 277 21.60 -1.57 9.40
CA ALA A 277 20.30 -1.78 10.02
C ALA A 277 19.13 -1.42 9.07
N LYS A 278 19.22 -0.28 8.36
CA LYS A 278 18.21 0.13 7.38
C LYS A 278 18.12 -0.84 6.20
N ARG A 279 19.25 -1.34 5.68
CA ARG A 279 19.24 -2.38 4.63
C ARG A 279 18.57 -3.65 5.12
N PHE A 280 18.91 -4.10 6.32
CA PHE A 280 18.30 -5.28 6.95
C PHE A 280 16.80 -5.10 7.14
N VAL A 281 16.36 -3.99 7.74
CA VAL A 281 14.93 -3.68 7.93
C VAL A 281 14.18 -3.64 6.61
N GLN A 282 14.77 -3.04 5.55
CA GLN A 282 14.16 -3.03 4.23
C GLN A 282 14.02 -4.44 3.66
N ALA A 283 15.04 -5.27 3.79
CA ALA A 283 15.00 -6.67 3.34
C ALA A 283 13.93 -7.49 4.10
N LEU A 284 13.71 -7.22 5.40
CA LEU A 284 12.61 -7.83 6.17
C LEU A 284 11.25 -7.42 5.62
N ILE A 285 11.05 -6.13 5.30
CA ILE A 285 9.80 -5.63 4.73
C ILE A 285 9.53 -6.28 3.38
N ASP A 286 10.56 -6.39 2.54
CA ASP A 286 10.44 -6.94 1.18
C ASP A 286 10.15 -8.45 1.18
N GLY A 287 10.71 -9.20 2.14
CA GLY A 287 10.48 -10.64 2.29
C GLY A 287 9.21 -11.02 3.06
N SER A 288 8.66 -10.09 3.83
CA SER A 288 7.62 -10.36 4.83
C SER A 288 6.32 -10.95 4.26
N GLU A 289 5.92 -10.51 3.08
CA GLU A 289 4.68 -10.97 2.43
C GLU A 289 4.75 -12.46 2.07
N GLN A 290 5.94 -12.97 1.71
CA GLN A 290 6.17 -14.39 1.44
C GLN A 290 6.10 -15.24 2.72
N TRP A 291 6.45 -14.66 3.88
CA TRP A 291 6.50 -15.41 5.15
C TRP A 291 5.16 -15.42 5.90
N THR A 292 4.40 -14.33 5.80
CA THR A 292 3.21 -14.12 6.64
C THR A 292 1.96 -13.76 5.85
N GLY A 293 2.05 -13.59 4.53
CA GLY A 293 0.93 -13.13 3.68
C GLY A 293 0.60 -11.65 3.85
N GLU A 294 1.31 -10.94 4.73
CA GLU A 294 1.10 -9.50 4.97
C GLU A 294 2.44 -8.74 4.89
N LYS A 295 2.43 -7.58 4.26
CA LYS A 295 3.59 -6.70 4.24
C LYS A 295 3.81 -6.07 5.61
N TRP A 296 5.02 -6.27 6.17
CA TRP A 296 5.38 -5.70 7.47
C TRP A 296 5.62 -4.20 7.39
N ARG A 297 5.51 -3.56 8.52
CA ARG A 297 5.81 -2.15 8.70
C ARG A 297 6.89 -1.98 9.75
N VAL A 298 7.62 -0.88 9.69
CA VAL A 298 8.66 -0.53 10.65
C VAL A 298 8.24 0.70 11.45
N CYS A 299 8.43 0.62 12.78
CA CYS A 299 8.49 1.78 13.65
C CYS A 299 9.95 2.11 13.90
N GLN A 300 10.43 3.25 13.44
CA GLN A 300 11.71 3.80 13.84
C GLN A 300 11.48 4.66 15.09
N THR A 301 12.15 4.31 16.19
CA THR A 301 11.91 4.95 17.48
C THR A 301 12.80 6.17 17.71
N ALA A 302 12.31 7.08 18.54
CA ALA A 302 13.15 8.13 19.09
C ALA A 302 14.15 7.54 20.12
N ALA A 303 15.31 8.19 20.29
CA ALA A 303 16.34 7.78 21.23
C ALA A 303 15.87 7.78 22.72
N SER A 304 14.86 8.60 23.03
CA SER A 304 14.20 8.66 24.33
C SER A 304 12.72 8.26 24.18
N ASN A 305 12.20 7.44 25.12
CA ASN A 305 10.82 6.92 25.08
C ASN A 305 10.47 6.17 23.79
N PRO A 306 11.17 5.09 23.48
CA PRO A 306 11.09 4.42 22.18
C PRO A 306 9.72 3.82 21.86
N MET A 307 8.80 3.72 22.82
CA MET A 307 7.47 3.18 22.60
C MET A 307 6.42 4.23 22.25
N ASP A 308 6.73 5.53 22.31
CA ASP A 308 5.74 6.58 22.05
C ASP A 308 5.18 6.53 20.60
N GLU A 309 6.04 6.28 19.63
CA GLU A 309 5.69 6.24 18.19
C GLU A 309 5.17 4.86 17.73
N TYR A 310 5.35 3.81 18.53
CA TYR A 310 4.92 2.47 18.15
C TYR A 310 3.40 2.38 17.94
N ASN A 311 2.95 1.84 16.82
CA ASN A 311 1.55 1.68 16.47
C ASN A 311 1.28 0.31 15.78
N GLY A 312 1.77 -0.76 16.41
CA GLY A 312 1.51 -2.14 15.96
C GLY A 312 2.35 -2.59 14.78
N GLU A 313 3.51 -1.96 14.54
CA GLU A 313 4.45 -2.37 13.51
C GLU A 313 5.15 -3.69 13.88
N GLU A 314 5.40 -4.52 12.87
CA GLU A 314 6.05 -5.83 13.04
C GLU A 314 7.55 -5.72 13.29
N VAL A 315 8.17 -4.63 12.85
CA VAL A 315 9.60 -4.34 13.05
C VAL A 315 9.76 -3.08 13.90
N LEU A 316 10.48 -3.21 15.00
CA LEU A 316 10.86 -2.08 15.84
C LEU A 316 12.35 -1.77 15.61
N PHE A 317 12.64 -0.61 15.03
CA PHE A 317 14.01 -0.16 14.78
C PHE A 317 14.42 0.93 15.76
N MET A 318 15.35 0.61 16.66
CA MET A 318 15.87 1.45 17.72
C MET A 318 17.27 1.94 17.35
N ASP A 319 17.35 3.07 16.67
CA ASP A 319 18.61 3.62 16.16
C ASP A 319 19.29 4.48 17.23
N ASP A 320 20.55 4.14 17.53
CA ASP A 320 21.41 4.81 18.51
C ASP A 320 20.72 5.03 19.89
N VAL A 321 19.92 4.06 20.29
CA VAL A 321 19.24 4.08 21.59
C VAL A 321 20.23 3.82 22.71
N ARG A 322 20.00 4.40 23.89
CA ARG A 322 20.80 4.15 25.10
C ARG A 322 20.11 3.14 26.00
N GLY A 323 20.88 2.27 26.65
CA GLY A 323 20.34 1.34 27.64
C GLY A 323 19.49 2.03 28.71
N SER A 324 19.85 3.27 29.08
CA SER A 324 19.08 4.12 30.03
C SER A 324 17.74 4.66 29.45
N ALA A 325 17.37 4.37 28.20
CA ALA A 325 16.11 4.81 27.63
C ALA A 325 14.90 4.15 28.30
N LEU A 326 15.02 2.86 28.63
CA LEU A 326 14.00 2.09 29.35
C LEU A 326 14.51 1.60 30.72
N SER A 327 13.58 1.20 31.61
CA SER A 327 13.94 0.46 32.80
C SER A 327 14.41 -0.97 32.47
N ALA A 328 15.18 -1.59 33.35
CA ALA A 328 15.61 -2.97 33.20
C ALA A 328 14.40 -3.91 33.03
N SER A 329 13.34 -3.71 33.78
CA SER A 329 12.10 -4.49 33.67
C SER A 329 11.41 -4.30 32.34
N ASP A 330 11.35 -3.06 31.80
CA ASP A 330 10.72 -2.80 30.52
C ASP A 330 11.54 -3.38 29.35
N TRP A 331 12.89 -3.31 29.41
CA TRP A 331 13.76 -4.01 28.48
C TRP A 331 13.52 -5.52 28.48
N LEU A 332 13.49 -6.16 29.68
CA LEU A 332 13.25 -7.60 29.80
C LEU A 332 11.87 -8.02 29.21
N LYS A 333 10.86 -7.18 29.40
CA LYS A 333 9.53 -7.43 28.81
C LYS A 333 9.52 -7.24 27.30
N LEU A 334 10.15 -6.16 26.79
CA LEU A 334 10.20 -5.83 25.38
C LEU A 334 10.94 -6.89 24.55
N LEU A 335 12.03 -7.44 25.11
CA LEU A 335 12.88 -8.40 24.41
C LEU A 335 12.49 -9.86 24.66
N ASP A 336 11.36 -10.14 25.31
CA ASP A 336 10.94 -11.52 25.57
C ASP A 336 10.53 -12.22 24.26
N PRO A 337 11.18 -13.35 23.89
CA PRO A 337 10.95 -13.98 22.61
C PRO A 337 9.62 -14.74 22.50
N TYR A 338 8.96 -14.99 23.63
CA TYR A 338 7.76 -15.82 23.70
C TYR A 338 6.53 -15.11 24.23
N ASN A 339 6.72 -13.96 24.88
CA ASN A 339 5.63 -13.27 25.54
C ASN A 339 5.76 -11.76 25.34
N SER A 340 4.67 -11.12 25.02
CA SER A 340 4.60 -9.65 24.96
C SER A 340 3.78 -9.15 26.14
N SER A 341 4.39 -8.27 26.92
CA SER A 341 3.76 -7.60 28.05
C SER A 341 3.66 -6.09 27.79
N PRO A 342 2.66 -5.39 28.36
CA PRO A 342 2.57 -3.96 28.23
C PRO A 342 3.87 -3.25 28.64
N ALA A 343 4.41 -2.43 27.75
CA ALA A 343 5.55 -1.56 27.99
C ALA A 343 5.09 -0.13 28.28
N SER A 344 5.83 0.58 29.10
CA SER A 344 5.52 1.96 29.47
C SER A 344 5.71 2.90 28.30
N ALA A 345 4.68 3.71 28.01
CA ALA A 345 4.73 4.86 27.10
C ALA A 345 4.11 6.07 27.81
N ARG A 346 4.39 7.30 27.33
CA ARG A 346 4.01 8.53 28.05
C ARG A 346 2.53 8.69 28.31
N TYR A 347 1.67 8.26 27.37
CA TYR A 347 0.23 8.53 27.44
C TYR A 347 -0.60 7.27 27.68
N HIS A 348 -0.20 6.14 27.11
CA HIS A 348 -0.86 4.86 27.24
C HIS A 348 0.15 3.73 27.16
N ASN A 349 0.02 2.73 28.03
CA ASN A 349 0.82 1.52 27.90
C ASN A 349 0.53 0.86 26.55
N LYS A 350 1.58 0.49 25.84
CA LYS A 350 1.48 -0.19 24.53
C LYS A 350 1.95 -1.63 24.65
N VAL A 351 1.36 -2.51 23.88
CA VAL A 351 1.78 -3.91 23.79
C VAL A 351 2.72 -4.03 22.59
N PRO A 352 4.04 -4.18 22.82
CA PRO A 352 5.02 -4.25 21.74
C PRO A 352 5.00 -5.65 21.11
N ALA A 353 4.02 -5.92 20.27
CA ALA A 353 3.90 -7.19 19.56
C ALA A 353 4.70 -7.12 18.23
N CYS A 354 6.03 -7.17 18.33
CA CYS A 354 6.94 -7.15 17.19
C CYS A 354 7.35 -8.56 16.79
N ARG A 355 7.72 -8.76 15.53
CA ARG A 355 8.37 -9.97 15.02
C ARG A 355 9.88 -9.85 15.00
N ALA A 356 10.39 -8.63 14.83
CA ALA A 356 11.81 -8.32 14.92
C ALA A 356 12.05 -6.98 15.64
N ILE A 357 13.10 -6.95 16.47
CA ILE A 357 13.63 -5.73 17.09
C ILE A 357 15.07 -5.58 16.65
N VAL A 358 15.42 -4.41 16.12
CA VAL A 358 16.76 -4.07 15.65
C VAL A 358 17.28 -2.91 16.50
N ILE A 359 18.35 -3.14 17.24
CA ILE A 359 19.00 -2.15 18.11
C ILE A 359 20.35 -1.80 17.52
N THR A 360 20.64 -0.51 17.34
CA THR A 360 22.00 -0.05 17.01
C THR A 360 22.62 0.68 18.21
N SER A 361 23.89 0.44 18.46
CA SER A 361 24.64 1.09 19.53
C SER A 361 26.14 1.15 19.23
N THR A 362 26.85 2.08 19.90
CA THR A 362 28.33 2.08 19.95
C THR A 362 28.85 1.26 21.11
N LYS A 363 27.97 0.75 21.98
CA LYS A 363 28.33 0.03 23.20
C LYS A 363 28.16 -1.46 23.02
N GLU A 364 29.01 -2.23 23.69
CA GLU A 364 28.81 -3.66 23.84
C GLU A 364 27.51 -3.97 24.61
N PRO A 365 26.82 -5.09 24.32
CA PRO A 365 25.55 -5.41 24.97
C PRO A 365 25.65 -5.41 26.49
N VAL A 366 26.74 -5.93 27.08
CA VAL A 366 26.93 -5.96 28.53
C VAL A 366 26.97 -4.54 29.09
N GLU A 367 27.76 -3.66 28.49
CA GLU A 367 27.84 -2.25 28.90
C GLU A 367 26.50 -1.55 28.69
N PHE A 368 25.84 -1.79 27.56
CA PHE A 368 24.56 -1.19 27.22
C PHE A 368 23.48 -1.47 28.27
N PHE A 369 23.29 -2.73 28.64
CA PHE A 369 22.27 -3.13 29.59
C PHE A 369 22.67 -2.88 31.03
N TYR A 370 23.96 -2.83 31.34
CA TYR A 370 24.44 -2.48 32.69
C TYR A 370 23.95 -1.11 33.16
N TYR A 371 23.77 -0.17 32.23
CA TYR A 371 23.31 1.19 32.51
C TYR A 371 21.81 1.40 32.33
N CYS A 372 20.99 0.35 32.33
CA CYS A 372 19.54 0.51 32.36
C CYS A 372 19.06 1.27 33.57
N LYS A 373 18.00 2.04 33.42
CA LYS A 373 17.34 2.69 34.57
C LYS A 373 16.85 1.65 35.58
N GLN A 374 16.94 1.97 36.85
CA GLN A 374 16.40 1.15 37.93
C GLN A 374 16.92 -0.31 37.95
N MET A 375 18.05 -0.56 37.36
CA MET A 375 18.73 -1.82 37.57
C MET A 375 19.22 -1.83 39.03
N GLY A 376 18.59 -2.66 39.85
CA GLY A 376 18.81 -2.72 41.29
C GLY A 376 20.27 -2.96 41.68
N GLY A 377 20.67 -2.52 42.89
CA GLY A 377 22.02 -2.72 43.42
C GLY A 377 22.34 -4.16 43.84
N GLY A 378 21.43 -5.12 43.61
CA GLY A 378 21.59 -6.54 43.91
C GLY A 378 22.37 -7.31 42.85
N ASP A 379 21.99 -8.54 42.62
CA ASP A 379 22.62 -9.40 41.63
C ASP A 379 22.31 -8.96 40.17
N ARG A 380 23.17 -8.09 39.64
CA ARG A 380 23.10 -7.63 38.24
C ARG A 380 23.46 -8.73 37.23
N SER A 381 24.16 -9.76 37.66
CA SER A 381 24.64 -10.84 36.83
C SER A 381 23.48 -11.62 36.24
N GLU A 382 22.49 -12.00 37.06
CA GLU A 382 21.30 -12.71 36.54
C GLU A 382 20.51 -11.87 35.55
N ALA A 383 20.32 -10.58 35.84
CA ALA A 383 19.60 -9.67 34.96
C ALA A 383 20.34 -9.51 33.62
N LEU A 384 21.67 -9.37 33.63
CA LEU A 384 22.46 -9.26 32.38
C LEU A 384 22.44 -10.54 31.58
N ASP A 385 22.62 -11.71 32.19
CA ASP A 385 22.45 -12.99 31.45
C ASP A 385 21.06 -13.13 30.82
N GLN A 386 20.01 -12.60 31.47
CA GLN A 386 18.67 -12.57 30.91
C GLN A 386 18.56 -11.66 29.67
N PHE A 387 19.25 -10.53 29.64
CA PHE A 387 19.33 -9.69 28.45
C PHE A 387 20.10 -10.36 27.33
N MET A 388 21.30 -10.87 27.66
CA MET A 388 22.19 -11.47 26.67
C MET A 388 21.51 -12.63 25.92
N ARG A 389 20.83 -13.54 26.62
CA ARG A 389 20.13 -14.68 26.02
C ARG A 389 18.96 -14.30 25.11
N ARG A 390 18.44 -13.06 25.17
CA ARG A 390 17.35 -12.57 24.34
C ARG A 390 17.83 -12.00 23.00
N ILE A 391 19.11 -11.67 22.90
CA ILE A 391 19.72 -11.26 21.64
C ILE A 391 19.89 -12.51 20.78
N GLN A 392 19.15 -12.57 19.67
CA GLN A 392 19.20 -13.68 18.71
C GLN A 392 20.51 -13.66 17.94
N MET A 393 20.96 -12.46 17.54
CA MET A 393 22.21 -12.28 16.82
C MET A 393 22.87 -10.94 17.21
N LEU A 394 24.13 -11.03 17.60
CA LEU A 394 25.01 -9.87 17.79
C LEU A 394 25.77 -9.64 16.49
N THR A 395 25.76 -8.41 16.01
CA THR A 395 26.39 -8.00 14.77
C THR A 395 27.41 -6.91 15.05
N HIS A 396 28.67 -7.14 14.69
CA HIS A 396 29.73 -6.15 14.82
C HIS A 396 30.11 -5.61 13.45
N VAL A 397 29.94 -4.31 13.25
CA VAL A 397 30.30 -3.61 12.01
C VAL A 397 31.69 -3.00 12.19
N ILE A 398 32.67 -3.53 11.46
CA ILE A 398 34.05 -3.07 11.47
C ILE A 398 34.17 -1.90 10.48
N LYS A 399 34.67 -0.77 10.97
CA LYS A 399 34.82 0.44 10.15
C LYS A 399 35.81 0.21 9.00
N ALA A 400 35.40 0.62 7.81
CA ALA A 400 36.24 0.69 6.62
C ALA A 400 36.19 2.11 6.04
N ASP A 401 37.12 2.43 5.12
CA ASP A 401 37.14 3.74 4.44
C ASP A 401 35.89 3.92 3.55
N ASP A 402 35.46 2.87 2.86
CA ASP A 402 34.17 2.80 2.17
C ASP A 402 33.23 1.82 2.90
N PHE A 403 31.98 2.21 3.06
CA PHE A 403 30.96 1.34 3.67
C PHE A 403 30.76 0.03 2.89
N ASN A 404 30.94 0.03 1.57
CA ASN A 404 30.81 -1.18 0.77
C ASN A 404 31.92 -2.20 1.05
N ASP A 405 33.04 -1.74 1.61
CA ASP A 405 34.18 -2.57 2.05
C ASP A 405 34.09 -2.91 3.55
N ALA A 406 33.04 -2.44 4.23
CA ALA A 406 32.86 -2.74 5.65
C ALA A 406 32.69 -4.25 5.85
N ARG A 407 33.41 -4.77 6.83
CA ARG A 407 33.31 -6.16 7.28
C ARG A 407 32.31 -6.26 8.40
N VAL A 408 31.56 -7.33 8.40
CA VAL A 408 30.55 -7.59 9.40
C VAL A 408 30.81 -8.95 10.01
N GLN A 409 30.93 -8.98 11.32
CA GLN A 409 31.02 -10.20 12.11
C GLN A 409 29.65 -10.49 12.73
N LEU A 410 29.20 -11.73 12.62
CA LEU A 410 27.95 -12.22 13.20
C LEU A 410 28.25 -13.22 14.31
N ALA A 411 27.59 -13.06 15.44
CA ALA A 411 27.75 -13.95 16.59
C ALA A 411 26.38 -14.39 17.11
N GLU A 412 26.24 -15.70 17.28
CA GLU A 412 25.11 -16.29 18.01
C GLU A 412 25.48 -16.44 19.49
N GLY A 413 24.47 -16.18 20.34
CA GLY A 413 24.67 -16.31 21.77
C GLY A 413 24.60 -17.76 22.24
N LYS A 414 25.51 -18.14 23.14
CA LYS A 414 25.51 -19.45 23.78
C LYS A 414 25.68 -19.36 25.27
N ARG A 415 25.09 -20.31 25.98
CA ARG A 415 25.34 -20.50 27.42
C ARG A 415 26.61 -21.35 27.57
N GLY A 416 27.53 -20.89 28.41
CA GLY A 416 28.81 -21.53 28.64
C GLY A 416 29.19 -21.52 30.12
N GLU A 417 30.48 -21.71 30.38
CA GLU A 417 31.05 -21.53 31.70
C GLU A 417 30.96 -20.08 32.14
N LYS A 418 30.94 -19.84 33.46
CA LYS A 418 30.93 -18.50 34.01
C LYS A 418 32.26 -17.80 33.72
N TYR A 419 32.17 -16.55 33.32
CA TYR A 419 33.31 -15.68 33.10
C TYR A 419 33.07 -14.30 33.66
N ILE A 420 34.12 -13.54 33.92
CA ILE A 420 34.05 -12.17 34.42
C ILE A 420 34.12 -11.22 33.22
N ALA A 421 33.07 -10.41 33.04
CA ALA A 421 33.03 -9.30 32.09
C ALA A 421 33.35 -7.99 32.80
N GLU A 422 34.24 -7.19 32.26
CA GLU A 422 34.53 -5.85 32.73
C GLU A 422 33.62 -4.83 32.06
N VAL A 423 32.94 -3.99 32.85
CA VAL A 423 32.12 -2.89 32.35
C VAL A 423 32.83 -1.58 32.64
N PRO A 424 33.14 -0.77 31.59
CA PRO A 424 33.76 0.52 31.75
C PRO A 424 32.93 1.44 32.68
N ASN A 425 33.54 2.05 33.65
CA ASN A 425 32.89 2.98 34.55
C ASN A 425 32.79 4.38 33.91
N SER A 426 31.79 4.59 33.04
CA SER A 426 31.59 5.85 32.31
C SER A 426 31.03 6.99 33.18
N ALA A 427 30.60 6.70 34.41
CA ALA A 427 29.93 7.68 35.24
C ALA A 427 30.86 8.41 36.23
N ILE A 428 32.08 7.93 36.43
CA ILE A 428 33.02 8.51 37.38
C ILE A 428 34.31 8.87 36.60
N GLY A 429 34.65 10.14 36.59
CA GLY A 429 35.90 10.59 35.94
C GLY A 429 37.13 9.80 36.43
N ALA A 430 38.26 9.94 35.76
CA ALA A 430 39.53 9.24 35.71
C ALA A 430 40.06 8.36 36.88
N TYR A 431 39.30 8.12 37.95
CA TYR A 431 39.70 7.36 39.12
C TYR A 431 38.78 6.19 39.52
N GLY A 432 37.81 5.81 38.63
CA GLY A 432 36.92 4.67 38.91
C GLY A 432 37.45 3.37 38.33
N HIS A 433 37.44 2.29 39.15
CA HIS A 433 37.69 0.94 38.62
C HIS A 433 36.52 0.48 37.76
N ASN A 434 36.81 -0.31 36.71
CA ASN A 434 35.78 -1.00 35.95
C ASN A 434 34.92 -1.87 36.88
N ALA A 435 33.64 -1.97 36.60
CA ALA A 435 32.79 -2.91 37.32
C ALA A 435 33.00 -4.31 36.74
N GLU A 436 33.11 -5.30 37.62
CA GLU A 436 33.23 -6.72 37.26
C GLU A 436 31.87 -7.38 37.43
N VAL A 437 31.42 -8.13 36.42
CA VAL A 437 30.16 -8.87 36.44
C VAL A 437 30.40 -10.29 35.99
N GLU A 438 29.97 -11.27 36.78
CA GLU A 438 30.02 -12.68 36.41
C GLU A 438 28.86 -13.05 35.49
N LEU A 439 29.14 -13.57 34.29
CA LEU A 439 28.16 -13.94 33.27
C LEU A 439 28.35 -15.38 32.82
N SER A 440 27.26 -16.02 32.41
CA SER A 440 27.26 -17.38 31.86
C SER A 440 26.82 -17.42 30.36
N TYR A 441 26.48 -16.27 29.77
CA TYR A 441 26.06 -16.15 28.40
C TYR A 441 27.03 -15.28 27.60
N SER A 442 27.54 -15.81 26.50
CA SER A 442 28.54 -15.15 25.68
C SER A 442 28.19 -15.23 24.17
N PHE A 443 28.84 -14.39 23.38
CA PHE A 443 28.73 -14.38 21.93
C PHE A 443 30.06 -14.82 21.31
N ASP A 444 29.97 -15.71 20.31
CA ASP A 444 31.13 -16.21 19.58
C ASP A 444 31.03 -15.77 18.11
N TYR A 445 31.93 -14.91 17.68
CA TYR A 445 31.93 -14.37 16.31
C TYR A 445 32.44 -15.36 15.24
N GLY A 446 32.97 -16.49 15.63
CA GLY A 446 33.63 -17.36 14.68
C GLY A 446 34.85 -16.70 14.03
N THR A 447 35.26 -17.24 12.89
CA THR A 447 36.47 -16.78 12.15
C THR A 447 36.14 -16.07 10.83
N GLU A 448 34.86 -15.97 10.48
CA GLU A 448 34.40 -15.44 9.18
C GLU A 448 33.93 -13.98 9.31
N ASP A 449 34.46 -13.16 8.41
CA ASP A 449 33.94 -11.81 8.16
C ASP A 449 33.05 -11.84 6.91
N TYR A 450 31.92 -11.18 6.97
CA TYR A 450 30.93 -11.09 5.90
C TYR A 450 30.96 -9.71 5.26
N SER A 451 30.61 -9.62 4.00
CA SER A 451 30.18 -8.37 3.39
C SER A 451 28.86 -7.92 3.99
N CYS A 452 28.49 -6.64 3.81
CA CYS A 452 27.20 -6.12 4.29
C CYS A 452 26.01 -6.88 3.72
N ASP A 453 26.07 -7.29 2.44
CA ASP A 453 24.95 -7.97 1.78
C ASP A 453 24.81 -9.44 2.25
N GLU A 454 25.93 -10.14 2.44
CA GLU A 454 25.93 -11.49 3.02
C GLU A 454 25.44 -11.49 4.46
N ALA A 455 25.86 -10.51 5.27
CA ALA A 455 25.41 -10.36 6.64
C ALA A 455 23.88 -10.10 6.68
N VAL A 456 23.36 -9.21 5.84
CA VAL A 456 21.92 -8.95 5.73
C VAL A 456 21.17 -10.21 5.33
N ALA A 457 21.64 -10.97 4.34
CA ALA A 457 21.02 -12.22 3.92
C ALA A 457 20.90 -13.21 5.09
N ARG A 458 22.00 -13.45 5.84
CA ARG A 458 22.01 -14.33 6.99
C ARG A 458 21.07 -13.86 8.12
N MET A 459 21.05 -12.56 8.40
CA MET A 459 20.12 -11.99 9.39
C MET A 459 18.65 -12.18 8.96
N VAL A 460 18.35 -12.04 7.66
CA VAL A 460 17.02 -12.29 7.09
C VAL A 460 16.64 -13.75 7.21
N ASP A 461 17.55 -14.70 6.93
CA ASP A 461 17.30 -16.13 7.04
C ASP A 461 16.92 -16.55 8.46
N VAL A 462 17.51 -15.93 9.48
CA VAL A 462 17.15 -16.15 10.89
C VAL A 462 15.69 -15.74 11.14
N VAL A 463 15.27 -14.57 10.65
CA VAL A 463 13.89 -14.10 10.81
C VAL A 463 12.93 -14.96 10.00
N ALA A 464 13.26 -15.28 8.76
CA ALA A 464 12.45 -16.14 7.89
C ALA A 464 12.23 -17.52 8.53
N SER A 465 13.29 -18.11 9.10
CA SER A 465 13.22 -19.41 9.77
C SER A 465 12.31 -19.41 11.01
N ASN A 466 12.28 -18.28 11.74
CA ASN A 466 11.43 -18.09 12.92
C ASN A 466 9.98 -17.68 12.58
N ASN A 467 9.71 -17.30 11.32
CA ASN A 467 8.39 -16.86 10.86
C ASN A 467 7.83 -17.73 9.74
N LYS A 468 8.40 -18.90 9.49
CA LYS A 468 7.81 -19.84 8.52
C LYS A 468 6.44 -20.23 9.04
N LEU A 469 5.41 -19.92 8.26
CA LEU A 469 4.09 -20.49 8.44
C LEU A 469 4.26 -22.00 8.61
N LEU A 470 3.71 -22.56 9.67
CA LEU A 470 3.49 -23.99 9.84
C LEU A 470 2.39 -24.44 8.84
N GLY A 471 2.67 -24.26 7.58
CA GLY A 471 1.84 -24.60 6.46
C GLY A 471 2.64 -25.44 5.48
N ASN A 472 3.07 -26.63 5.93
CA ASN A 472 3.28 -27.82 5.10
C ASN A 472 3.66 -28.99 6.03
N GLY A 473 2.75 -29.35 6.90
CA GLY A 473 2.69 -30.69 7.47
C GLY A 473 1.83 -31.55 6.57
N THR A 474 2.37 -31.93 5.42
CA THR A 474 2.02 -33.18 4.80
C THR A 474 3.08 -34.16 5.26
N ASP A 475 2.69 -34.98 6.26
CA ASP A 475 2.95 -36.43 6.39
C ASP A 475 1.87 -37.02 7.27
#